data_216d3f52a0203503e586275f0da769f5
#
_entry.id   216d3f52a0203503e586275f0da769f5
#
_cell.length_a   1.000
_cell.length_b   1.000
_cell.length_c   1.000
_cell.angle_alpha   90.00
_cell.angle_beta   90.00
_cell.angle_gamma   90.00
#
_symmetry.space_group_name_H-M   'P 1'
#
loop_
_entity.id
_entity.type
_entity.pdbx_description
1 polymer ?
#
loop_
_entity_poly.entity_id
_entity_poly.type
_entity_poly.pdbx_seq_one_letter_code
_entity_poly.pdbx_strand_id
1 'polypeptide(L)'
;MNRINLLFQNNPGNLLSIYFCAGCPTLEGTADVIRTLEKNGVNMIEIGIPFSDPMADGIVIQDAATCALRNGMSLRLLFEQLQDIRRDVRIPLLLMGYLNPIMHFGFEAFCRKCAECGIDGVIIPDLPFRDYEKNY
;
A
#
# COMPACT_ATOMS: atom_id res chain seq x y z
N MET A 1 17.79 4.66 -8.10
CA MET A 1 17.27 5.35 -6.88
C MET A 1 15.75 5.40 -6.99
N ASN A 2 15.06 4.94 -5.97
CA ASN A 2 13.60 4.94 -6.00
C ASN A 2 13.00 6.31 -5.63
N ARG A 3 11.68 6.44 -5.80
CA ARG A 3 10.97 7.72 -5.56
C ARG A 3 11.02 8.18 -4.11
N ILE A 4 11.11 7.26 -3.15
CA ILE A 4 11.24 7.60 -1.72
C ILE A 4 12.55 8.33 -1.47
N ASN A 5 13.65 7.78 -1.96
CA ASN A 5 14.97 8.38 -1.79
C ASN A 5 15.02 9.78 -2.44
N LEU A 6 14.47 9.91 -3.64
CA LEU A 6 14.42 11.20 -4.33
C LEU A 6 13.59 12.23 -3.57
N LEU A 7 12.45 11.80 -3.00
CA LEU A 7 11.59 12.68 -2.22
C LEU A 7 12.33 13.29 -1.04
N PHE A 8 13.02 12.44 -0.25
CA PHE A 8 13.75 12.91 0.94
C PHE A 8 15.00 13.72 0.60
N GLN A 9 15.66 13.44 -0.52
CA GLN A 9 16.80 14.25 -0.97
C GLN A 9 16.39 15.65 -1.40
N ASN A 10 15.27 15.76 -2.11
CA ASN A 10 14.78 17.03 -2.64
C ASN A 10 14.03 17.87 -1.59
N ASN A 11 13.51 17.23 -0.54
CA ASN A 11 12.69 17.87 0.48
C ASN A 11 13.07 17.33 1.86
N PRO A 12 14.08 17.92 2.53
CA PRO A 12 14.56 17.39 3.81
C PRO A 12 13.60 17.56 4.99
N GLY A 13 12.46 18.24 4.80
CA GLY A 13 11.46 18.46 5.85
C GLY A 13 10.08 18.78 5.30
N ASN A 14 9.09 18.82 6.17
CA ASN A 14 7.69 19.17 5.86
C ASN A 14 7.03 18.23 4.84
N LEU A 15 7.30 16.93 4.95
CA LEU A 15 6.69 15.91 4.11
C LEU A 15 5.47 15.32 4.80
N LEU A 16 4.39 15.13 4.03
CA LEU A 16 3.16 14.50 4.50
C LEU A 16 2.98 13.16 3.81
N SER A 17 2.89 12.10 4.61
CA SER A 17 2.48 10.76 4.18
C SER A 17 1.09 10.46 4.69
N ILE A 18 0.21 9.96 3.85
CA ILE A 18 -1.17 9.61 4.20
C ILE A 18 -1.38 8.11 3.98
N TYR A 19 -1.98 7.46 4.97
CA TYR A 19 -2.46 6.09 4.90
C TYR A 19 -3.95 6.06 4.53
N PHE A 20 -4.34 5.13 3.66
CA PHE A 20 -5.74 4.76 3.48
C PHE A 20 -5.86 3.27 3.19
N CYS A 21 -7.03 2.68 3.49
CA CYS A 21 -7.29 1.27 3.21
C CYS A 21 -7.90 1.11 1.83
N ALA A 22 -7.27 0.30 0.97
CA ALA A 22 -7.80 -0.01 -0.36
C ALA A 22 -9.16 -0.71 -0.24
N GLY A 23 -10.14 -0.24 -1.01
CA GLY A 23 -11.49 -0.80 -1.01
C GLY A 23 -12.43 -0.17 0.01
N CYS A 24 -12.01 0.85 0.72
CA CYS A 24 -12.82 1.60 1.68
C CYS A 24 -12.71 3.11 1.37
N PRO A 25 -13.80 3.87 1.31
CA PRO A 25 -15.18 3.45 1.55
C PRO A 25 -15.82 2.67 0.40
N THR A 26 -15.31 2.76 -0.82
CA THR A 26 -15.83 2.05 -1.98
C THR A 26 -14.80 1.11 -2.58
N LEU A 27 -15.27 0.01 -3.16
CA LEU A 27 -14.40 -1.00 -3.74
C LEU A 27 -13.55 -0.45 -4.88
N GLU A 28 -14.15 0.35 -5.75
CA GLU A 28 -13.51 0.85 -6.97
C GLU A 28 -12.73 2.16 -6.77
N GLY A 29 -12.79 2.75 -5.58
CA GLY A 29 -12.28 4.11 -5.34
C GLY A 29 -10.78 4.24 -5.14
N THR A 30 -10.02 3.15 -5.11
CA THR A 30 -8.58 3.16 -4.75
C THR A 30 -7.76 4.12 -5.60
N ALA A 31 -7.85 4.02 -6.92
CA ALA A 31 -7.08 4.89 -7.82
C ALA A 31 -7.50 6.37 -7.71
N ASP A 32 -8.79 6.63 -7.53
CA ASP A 32 -9.30 8.00 -7.37
C ASP A 32 -8.82 8.63 -6.08
N VAL A 33 -8.75 7.87 -4.99
CA VAL A 33 -8.19 8.36 -3.72
C VAL A 33 -6.72 8.74 -3.91
N ILE A 34 -5.93 7.90 -4.55
CA ILE A 34 -4.51 8.16 -4.81
C ILE A 34 -4.34 9.45 -5.63
N ARG A 35 -5.09 9.61 -6.71
CA ARG A 35 -5.02 10.80 -7.57
C ARG A 35 -5.45 12.05 -6.83
N THR A 36 -6.50 11.96 -6.02
CA THR A 36 -7.00 13.09 -5.22
C THR A 36 -5.97 13.52 -4.18
N LEU A 37 -5.34 12.57 -3.49
CA LEU A 37 -4.30 12.88 -2.50
C LEU A 37 -3.10 13.56 -3.16
N GLU A 38 -2.62 13.03 -4.28
CA GLU A 38 -1.51 13.65 -5.01
C GLU A 38 -1.86 15.07 -5.48
N LYS A 39 -3.03 15.25 -6.05
CA LYS A 39 -3.51 16.58 -6.52
C LYS A 39 -3.56 17.61 -5.39
N ASN A 40 -3.79 17.18 -4.16
CA ASN A 40 -3.90 18.06 -3.01
C ASN A 40 -2.59 18.21 -2.21
N GLY A 41 -1.47 17.81 -2.78
CA GLY A 41 -0.14 18.08 -2.24
C GLY A 41 0.42 17.05 -1.28
N VAL A 42 -0.20 15.88 -1.15
CA VAL A 42 0.37 14.77 -0.38
C VAL A 42 1.66 14.28 -1.03
N ASN A 43 2.69 14.05 -0.24
CA ASN A 43 4.02 13.73 -0.73
C ASN A 43 4.25 12.22 -0.91
N MET A 44 3.57 11.39 -0.14
CA MET A 44 3.71 9.95 -0.16
C MET A 44 2.42 9.30 0.33
N ILE A 45 2.10 8.12 -0.19
CA ILE A 45 0.88 7.40 0.18
C ILE A 45 1.24 5.99 0.62
N GLU A 46 0.66 5.58 1.74
CA GLU A 46 0.67 4.20 2.23
C GLU A 46 -0.70 3.57 1.95
N ILE A 47 -0.73 2.57 1.08
CA ILE A 47 -1.96 1.89 0.66
C ILE A 47 -2.12 0.62 1.49
N GLY A 48 -3.13 0.59 2.35
CA GLY A 48 -3.42 -0.56 3.20
C GLY A 48 -4.03 -1.72 2.43
N ILE A 49 -3.45 -2.91 2.61
CA ILE A 49 -4.00 -4.18 2.15
C ILE A 49 -4.93 -4.69 3.26
N PRO A 50 -6.25 -4.81 3.04
CA PRO A 50 -7.14 -5.25 4.10
C PRO A 50 -6.89 -6.70 4.52
N PHE A 51 -6.97 -6.95 5.82
CA PHE A 51 -6.81 -8.27 6.42
C PHE A 51 -7.84 -8.47 7.53
N SER A 52 -8.31 -9.69 7.70
CA SER A 52 -9.36 -10.04 8.69
C SER A 52 -8.89 -9.94 10.14
N ASP A 53 -7.58 -10.10 10.38
CA ASP A 53 -6.98 -10.14 11.72
C ASP A 53 -5.89 -9.08 11.90
N PRO A 54 -6.21 -7.78 11.81
CA PRO A 54 -5.23 -6.70 11.83
C PRO A 54 -4.78 -6.36 13.26
N MET A 55 -4.04 -7.26 13.89
CA MET A 55 -3.71 -7.24 15.33
C MET A 55 -2.86 -6.04 15.75
N ALA A 56 -2.05 -5.49 14.85
CA ALA A 56 -1.19 -4.34 15.14
C ALA A 56 -1.90 -3.00 14.95
N ASP A 57 -3.11 -3.00 14.42
CA ASP A 57 -3.84 -1.78 14.06
C ASP A 57 -4.84 -1.36 15.14
N GLY A 58 -5.07 -0.06 15.23
CA GLY A 58 -6.13 0.50 16.06
C GLY A 58 -7.52 0.30 15.42
N ILE A 59 -8.56 0.65 16.18
CA ILE A 59 -9.95 0.36 15.81
C ILE A 59 -10.37 1.03 14.47
N VAL A 60 -9.90 2.22 14.19
CA VAL A 60 -10.24 2.95 12.97
C VAL A 60 -9.75 2.21 11.73
N ILE A 61 -8.51 1.73 11.75
CA ILE A 61 -7.93 0.97 10.64
C ILE A 61 -8.57 -0.42 10.56
N GLN A 62 -8.87 -1.06 11.69
CA GLN A 62 -9.60 -2.32 11.71
C GLN A 62 -10.98 -2.20 11.08
N ASP A 63 -11.72 -1.13 11.38
CA ASP A 63 -13.03 -0.87 10.80
C ASP A 63 -12.94 -0.63 9.30
N ALA A 64 -11.94 0.12 8.85
CA ALA A 64 -11.68 0.34 7.43
C ALA A 64 -11.37 -0.98 6.70
N ALA A 65 -10.55 -1.84 7.30
CA ALA A 65 -10.24 -3.16 6.74
C ALA A 65 -11.49 -4.03 6.64
N THR A 66 -12.34 -4.03 7.66
CA THR A 66 -13.62 -4.75 7.66
C THR A 66 -14.52 -4.23 6.54
N CYS A 67 -14.63 -2.92 6.39
CA CYS A 67 -15.39 -2.30 5.31
C CYS A 67 -14.88 -2.74 3.93
N ALA A 68 -13.58 -2.68 3.72
CA ALA A 68 -12.95 -3.07 2.46
C ALA A 68 -13.19 -4.55 2.12
N LEU A 69 -13.06 -5.44 3.10
CA LEU A 69 -13.33 -6.87 2.90
C LEU A 69 -14.80 -7.15 2.58
N ARG A 70 -15.72 -6.47 3.26
CA ARG A 70 -17.15 -6.57 2.94
C ARG A 70 -17.47 -6.10 1.52
N ASN A 71 -16.75 -5.10 1.03
CA ASN A 71 -16.88 -4.60 -0.34
C ASN A 71 -16.28 -5.56 -1.38
N GLY A 72 -15.54 -6.58 -0.95
CA GLY A 72 -14.95 -7.58 -1.83
C GLY A 72 -13.50 -7.32 -2.22
N MET A 73 -12.79 -6.44 -1.51
CA MET A 73 -11.38 -6.16 -1.80
C MET A 73 -10.51 -7.39 -1.54
N SER A 74 -9.56 -7.60 -2.42
CA SER A 74 -8.50 -8.61 -2.31
C SER A 74 -7.19 -8.03 -2.82
N LEU A 75 -6.08 -8.67 -2.47
CA LEU A 75 -4.77 -8.25 -2.98
C LEU A 75 -4.70 -8.34 -4.52
N ARG A 76 -5.31 -9.37 -5.08
CA ARG A 76 -5.41 -9.52 -6.54
C ARG A 76 -6.14 -8.34 -7.18
N LEU A 77 -7.30 -7.96 -6.64
CA LEU A 77 -8.08 -6.84 -7.16
C LEU A 77 -7.32 -5.52 -6.99
N LEU A 78 -6.62 -5.35 -5.88
CA LEU A 78 -5.80 -4.17 -5.64
C LEU A 78 -4.73 -4.00 -6.74
N PHE A 79 -4.02 -5.07 -7.09
CA PHE A 79 -3.05 -5.00 -8.18
C PHE A 79 -3.69 -4.70 -9.54
N GLU A 80 -4.87 -5.23 -9.80
CA GLU A 80 -5.64 -4.88 -11.01
C GLU A 80 -5.98 -3.39 -11.04
N GLN A 81 -6.39 -2.82 -9.91
CA GLN A 81 -6.71 -1.39 -9.79
C GLN A 81 -5.48 -0.49 -9.92
N LEU A 82 -4.30 -0.96 -9.51
CA LEU A 82 -3.05 -0.21 -9.57
C LEU A 82 -2.28 -0.38 -10.89
N GLN A 83 -2.76 -1.23 -11.79
CA GLN A 83 -2.02 -1.61 -13.00
C GLN A 83 -1.53 -0.41 -13.80
N ASP A 84 -2.37 0.61 -13.96
CA ASP A 84 -2.07 1.79 -14.77
C ASP A 84 -1.84 3.06 -13.95
N ILE A 85 -1.66 2.94 -12.64
CA ILE A 85 -1.59 4.11 -11.76
C ILE A 85 -0.42 5.04 -12.11
N ARG A 86 0.68 4.50 -12.63
CA ARG A 86 1.87 5.28 -12.96
C ARG A 86 1.76 6.08 -14.26
N ARG A 87 0.68 5.98 -14.98
CA ARG A 87 0.43 6.84 -16.15
C ARG A 87 0.32 8.31 -15.75
N ASP A 88 -0.25 8.59 -14.58
CA ASP A 88 -0.51 9.95 -14.13
C ASP A 88 -0.11 10.24 -12.67
N VAL A 89 0.27 9.24 -11.88
CA VAL A 89 0.70 9.40 -10.49
C VAL A 89 2.21 9.23 -10.38
N ARG A 90 2.88 10.18 -9.73
CA ARG A 90 4.35 10.24 -9.66
C ARG A 90 4.93 10.16 -8.26
N ILE A 91 4.12 10.45 -7.22
CA ILE A 91 4.59 10.41 -5.84
C ILE A 91 4.88 8.97 -5.39
N PRO A 92 5.74 8.77 -4.36
CA PRO A 92 5.97 7.46 -3.80
C PRO A 92 4.69 6.79 -3.31
N LEU A 93 4.53 5.52 -3.65
CA LEU A 93 3.44 4.66 -3.22
C LEU A 93 4.01 3.45 -2.50
N LEU A 94 3.52 3.19 -1.29
CA LEU A 94 3.88 2.02 -0.50
C LEU A 94 2.65 1.15 -0.32
N LEU A 95 2.84 -0.17 -0.29
CA LEU A 95 1.82 -1.08 0.20
C LEU A 95 2.11 -1.41 1.67
N MET A 96 1.08 -1.43 2.48
CA MET A 96 1.16 -1.82 3.88
C MET A 96 0.21 -2.96 4.14
N GLY A 97 0.75 -4.11 4.59
CA GLY A 97 -0.07 -5.28 4.84
C GLY A 97 0.63 -6.33 5.67
N TYR A 98 -0.19 -7.20 6.25
CA TYR A 98 0.29 -8.30 7.07
C TYR A 98 0.91 -9.41 6.22
N LEU A 99 1.79 -10.18 6.85
CA LEU A 99 2.55 -11.23 6.17
C LEU A 99 1.65 -12.32 5.58
N ASN A 100 0.60 -12.73 6.29
CA ASN A 100 -0.24 -13.85 5.87
C ASN A 100 -0.90 -13.67 4.49
N PRO A 101 -1.60 -12.56 4.20
CA PRO A 101 -2.13 -12.32 2.85
C PRO A 101 -1.06 -12.28 1.77
N ILE A 102 0.10 -11.73 2.08
CA ILE A 102 1.22 -11.63 1.14
C ILE A 102 1.77 -13.03 0.82
N MET A 103 1.98 -13.86 1.85
CA MET A 103 2.46 -15.23 1.67
C MET A 103 1.43 -16.10 0.96
N HIS A 104 0.15 -15.91 1.22
CA HIS A 104 -0.92 -16.63 0.54
C HIS A 104 -0.98 -16.28 -0.95
N PHE A 105 -0.77 -15.03 -1.30
CA PHE A 105 -0.65 -14.58 -2.68
C PHE A 105 0.60 -15.17 -3.36
N GLY A 106 1.64 -15.42 -2.60
CA GLY A 106 2.96 -15.83 -3.05
C GLY A 106 3.93 -14.64 -3.00
N PHE A 107 4.95 -14.74 -2.15
CA PHE A 107 5.85 -13.61 -1.91
C PHE A 107 6.55 -13.13 -3.19
N GLU A 108 7.05 -14.06 -3.99
CA GLU A 108 7.72 -13.74 -5.25
C GLU A 108 6.75 -13.10 -6.26
N ALA A 109 5.54 -13.65 -6.37
CA ALA A 109 4.49 -13.09 -7.23
C ALA A 109 4.07 -11.69 -6.74
N PHE A 110 3.97 -11.50 -5.43
CA PHE A 110 3.70 -10.21 -4.81
C PHE A 110 4.75 -9.17 -5.17
N CYS A 111 6.02 -9.50 -5.01
CA CYS A 111 7.13 -8.59 -5.37
C CYS A 111 7.12 -8.23 -6.85
N ARG A 112 6.84 -9.20 -7.71
CA ARG A 112 6.73 -8.98 -9.15
C ARG A 112 5.60 -8.01 -9.48
N LYS A 113 4.43 -8.20 -8.87
CA LYS A 113 3.28 -7.29 -9.05
C LYS A 113 3.56 -5.89 -8.54
N CYS A 114 4.23 -5.77 -7.40
CA CYS A 114 4.66 -4.47 -6.88
C CYS A 114 5.55 -3.75 -7.90
N ALA A 115 6.52 -4.44 -8.47
CA ALA A 115 7.41 -3.86 -9.47
C ALA A 115 6.64 -3.44 -10.73
N GLU A 116 5.73 -4.27 -11.23
CA GLU A 116 4.90 -3.98 -12.41
C GLU A 116 4.03 -2.73 -12.21
N CYS A 117 3.46 -2.56 -11.01
CA CYS A 117 2.62 -1.40 -10.68
C CYS A 117 3.43 -0.15 -10.30
N GLY A 118 4.75 -0.27 -10.14
CA GLY A 118 5.60 0.85 -9.73
C GLY A 118 5.47 1.19 -8.24
N ILE A 119 5.26 0.21 -7.40
CA ILE A 119 5.25 0.37 -5.93
C ILE A 119 6.70 0.57 -5.46
N ASP A 120 6.92 1.56 -4.60
CA ASP A 120 8.25 1.98 -4.17
C ASP A 120 8.73 1.29 -2.90
N GLY A 121 7.83 0.76 -2.09
CA GLY A 121 8.18 0.08 -0.86
C GLY A 121 7.02 -0.70 -0.26
N VAL A 122 7.33 -1.57 0.69
CA VAL A 122 6.34 -2.39 1.38
C VAL A 122 6.60 -2.31 2.89
N ILE A 123 5.53 -2.14 3.65
CA ILE A 123 5.55 -2.19 5.12
C ILE A 123 4.79 -3.43 5.56
N ILE A 124 5.48 -4.32 6.27
CA ILE A 124 4.91 -5.56 6.79
C ILE A 124 5.07 -5.56 8.32
N PRO A 125 4.05 -5.11 9.08
CA PRO A 125 4.19 -4.87 10.52
C PRO A 125 4.52 -6.10 11.35
N ASP A 126 4.13 -7.29 10.88
CA ASP A 126 4.31 -8.55 11.59
C ASP A 126 5.43 -9.43 11.01
N LEU A 127 6.29 -8.86 10.16
CA LEU A 127 7.45 -9.61 9.65
C LEU A 127 8.59 -9.58 10.68
N PRO A 128 9.00 -10.76 11.23
CA PRO A 128 10.12 -10.80 12.16
C PRO A 128 11.45 -10.42 11.49
N PHE A 129 12.28 -9.66 12.17
CA PHE A 129 13.57 -9.20 11.65
C PHE A 129 14.46 -10.35 11.15
N ARG A 130 14.49 -11.45 11.90
CA ARG A 130 15.26 -12.65 11.51
C ARG A 130 14.83 -13.26 10.18
N ASP A 131 13.54 -13.21 9.90
CA ASP A 131 12.98 -13.74 8.67
C ASP A 131 13.26 -12.82 7.50
N TYR A 132 13.27 -11.52 7.75
CA TYR A 132 13.66 -10.52 6.75
C TYR A 132 15.10 -10.75 6.27
N GLU A 133 16.05 -10.91 7.18
CA GLU A 133 17.47 -11.11 6.82
C GLU A 133 17.74 -12.41 6.06
N LYS A 134 16.94 -13.45 6.28
CA LYS A 134 17.18 -14.76 5.71
C LYS A 134 16.43 -15.01 4.40
N ASN A 135 15.26 -14.42 4.23
CA ASN A 135 14.32 -14.83 3.18
C ASN A 135 13.94 -13.72 2.21
N TYR A 136 14.25 -12.47 2.52
CA TYR A 136 13.80 -11.30 1.79
C TYR A 136 14.90 -10.25 1.63
#